data_1eaede884adf3c29a44f1be2f488dbaa
#
_entry.id   1eaede884adf3c29a44f1be2f488dbaa
#
_cell.length_a   1.000
_cell.length_b   1.000
_cell.length_c   1.000
_cell.angle_alpha   90.00
_cell.angle_beta   90.00
_cell.angle_gamma   90.00
#
_symmetry.space_group_name_H-M   'P 1'
#
loop_
_entity.id
_entity.type
_entity.pdbx_description
1 polymer ?
#
loop_
_entity_poly.entity_id
_entity_poly.type
_entity_poly.pdbx_seq_one_letter_code
_entity_poly.pdbx_strand_id
1 'polypeptide(L)'
;YTFPFYKWIMSKKIKFFIKNNNIESLHVHDLQIASSVFFANFSFNLNITLDLHENRPEIMKFYKHVNSFLGKILISPYKWRIAEEKYCKMANSIIVVTDLAKRELIGRININEDRVVVFSNSVSKSFYSDFKLDNNIFDKYSDSFVLLYLGNTSKRRGLETVLKSIPEIIKSIFNFKLVIVGSSSYDNELIRIVSDLNISKYVDFEGWKDEALFPSYIKAAQIGISPLHSNLHHDTTYANKLFQYMSLGCPVIRSDVMAQKILL
;
A
#
# COMPACT_ATOMS: atom_id res chain seq x y z
N TYR A 1 8.97 -3.55 17.74
CA TYR A 1 8.84 -2.32 18.54
C TYR A 1 8.31 -2.55 19.95
N THR A 2 7.80 -3.70 20.26
CA THR A 2 7.41 -4.10 21.62
C THR A 2 8.54 -4.74 22.40
N PHE A 3 9.65 -5.09 21.73
CA PHE A 3 10.82 -5.64 22.40
C PHE A 3 11.66 -4.49 22.98
N PRO A 4 11.77 -4.34 24.30
CA PRO A 4 12.33 -3.14 24.94
C PRO A 4 13.78 -2.85 24.58
N PHE A 5 14.55 -3.86 24.21
CA PHE A 5 15.98 -3.73 23.84
C PHE A 5 16.23 -3.68 22.33
N TYR A 6 15.19 -3.73 21.49
CA TYR A 6 15.34 -3.77 20.02
C TYR A 6 16.22 -2.65 19.49
N LYS A 7 15.96 -1.41 19.91
CA LYS A 7 16.73 -0.24 19.49
C LYS A 7 18.24 -0.42 19.78
N TRP A 8 18.59 -0.90 20.96
CA TRP A 8 19.98 -1.07 21.39
C TRP A 8 20.67 -2.19 20.62
N ILE A 9 20.02 -3.33 20.47
CA ILE A 9 20.55 -4.50 19.75
C ILE A 9 20.79 -4.14 18.29
N MET A 10 19.79 -3.54 17.63
CA MET A 10 19.91 -3.14 16.24
C MET A 10 20.95 -2.05 16.04
N SER A 11 21.02 -1.06 16.92
CA SER A 11 22.06 -0.03 16.84
C SER A 11 23.47 -0.59 16.97
N LYS A 12 23.71 -1.59 17.84
CA LYS A 12 25.00 -2.26 17.95
C LYS A 12 25.38 -2.99 16.65
N LYS A 13 24.41 -3.72 16.05
CA LYS A 13 24.64 -4.41 14.77
C LYS A 13 24.92 -3.42 13.64
N ILE A 14 24.19 -2.32 13.56
CA ILE A 14 24.36 -1.27 12.56
C ILE A 14 25.75 -0.61 12.73
N LYS A 15 26.14 -0.25 13.97
CA LYS A 15 27.48 0.30 14.25
C LYS A 15 28.60 -0.65 13.82
N PHE A 16 28.45 -1.93 14.13
CA PHE A 16 29.42 -2.95 13.72
C PHE A 16 29.53 -3.04 12.19
N PHE A 17 28.38 -3.03 11.50
CA PHE A 17 28.33 -3.07 10.04
C PHE A 17 28.99 -1.83 9.41
N ILE A 18 28.64 -0.63 9.87
CA ILE A 18 29.23 0.63 9.38
C ILE A 18 30.76 0.61 9.57
N LYS A 19 31.22 0.18 10.76
CA LYS A 19 32.65 0.18 11.09
C LYS A 19 33.47 -0.79 10.22
N ASN A 20 32.88 -1.92 9.81
CA ASN A 20 33.59 -2.98 9.10
C ASN A 20 33.41 -2.94 7.57
N ASN A 21 32.63 -1.98 7.08
CA ASN A 21 32.39 -1.79 5.66
C ASN A 21 32.51 -0.29 5.37
N ASN A 22 33.13 0.08 4.31
CA ASN A 22 33.33 1.50 3.93
C ASN A 22 32.01 2.17 3.54
N ILE A 23 31.14 2.41 4.51
CA ILE A 23 29.81 3.00 4.31
C ILE A 23 29.96 4.52 4.30
N GLU A 24 29.53 5.16 3.22
CA GLU A 24 29.58 6.61 3.02
C GLU A 24 28.24 7.30 3.31
N SER A 25 27.12 6.57 3.18
CA SER A 25 25.77 7.09 3.44
C SER A 25 24.82 6.00 3.88
N LEU A 26 23.70 6.38 4.46
CA LEU A 26 22.67 5.47 4.98
C LEU A 26 21.32 5.78 4.32
N HIS A 27 20.72 4.75 3.72
CA HIS A 27 19.34 4.80 3.24
C HIS A 27 18.44 4.04 4.21
N VAL A 28 17.47 4.74 4.77
CA VAL A 28 16.58 4.20 5.82
C VAL A 28 15.20 4.00 5.24
N HIS A 29 14.86 2.75 5.01
CA HIS A 29 13.54 2.34 4.53
C HIS A 29 12.53 2.37 5.66
N ASP A 30 11.54 3.21 5.56
CA ASP A 30 10.48 3.41 6.54
C ASP A 30 10.93 3.83 7.95
N LEU A 31 9.96 4.21 8.74
CA LEU A 31 10.15 4.75 10.08
C LEU A 31 10.52 3.67 11.13
N GLN A 32 10.28 2.38 10.82
CA GLN A 32 10.40 1.29 11.81
C GLN A 32 11.80 1.14 12.38
N ILE A 33 12.84 1.27 11.54
CA ILE A 33 14.23 1.10 11.96
C ILE A 33 14.92 2.44 12.22
N ALA A 34 14.30 3.56 11.87
CA ALA A 34 14.89 4.89 11.94
C ALA A 34 15.55 5.18 13.30
N SER A 35 14.86 4.87 14.41
CA SER A 35 15.41 5.12 15.75
C SER A 35 16.74 4.42 16.01
N SER A 36 16.93 3.21 15.47
CA SER A 36 18.16 2.42 15.64
C SER A 36 19.27 2.95 14.74
N VAL A 37 18.94 3.34 13.51
CA VAL A 37 19.89 3.89 12.54
C VAL A 37 20.41 5.26 13.00
N PHE A 38 19.52 6.19 13.33
CA PHE A 38 19.92 7.52 13.81
C PHE A 38 20.77 7.45 15.09
N PHE A 39 20.42 6.53 16.02
CA PHE A 39 21.23 6.32 17.22
C PHE A 39 22.60 5.71 16.90
N ALA A 40 22.67 4.78 15.95
CA ALA A 40 23.95 4.20 15.51
C ALA A 40 24.81 5.26 14.81
N ASN A 41 24.22 6.08 13.95
CA ASN A 41 24.91 7.08 13.16
C ASN A 41 25.51 8.25 13.97
N PHE A 42 25.05 8.44 15.20
CA PHE A 42 25.58 9.51 16.06
C PHE A 42 27.11 9.45 16.23
N SER A 43 27.71 8.26 16.11
CA SER A 43 29.16 8.07 16.19
C SER A 43 29.90 8.21 14.86
N PHE A 44 29.20 8.28 13.72
CA PHE A 44 29.80 8.27 12.38
C PHE A 44 29.48 9.53 11.56
N ASN A 45 28.39 10.19 11.89
CA ASN A 45 27.91 11.42 11.21
C ASN A 45 27.78 11.28 9.69
N LEU A 46 27.31 10.10 9.23
CA LEU A 46 27.06 9.85 7.82
C LEU A 46 25.76 10.55 7.37
N ASN A 47 25.67 10.84 6.08
CA ASN A 47 24.44 11.33 5.49
C ASN A 47 23.33 10.27 5.55
N ILE A 48 22.12 10.69 5.95
CA ILE A 48 20.95 9.81 6.03
C ILE A 48 19.88 10.29 5.05
N THR A 49 19.45 9.39 4.16
CA THR A 49 18.23 9.52 3.39
C THR A 49 17.13 8.71 4.08
N LEU A 50 16.05 9.36 4.48
CA LEU A 50 14.87 8.70 5.07
C LEU A 50 13.80 8.52 3.98
N ASP A 51 13.46 7.27 3.68
CA ASP A 51 12.54 6.91 2.62
C ASP A 51 11.20 6.47 3.21
N LEU A 52 10.13 7.26 2.96
CA LEU A 52 8.80 7.09 3.51
C LEU A 52 7.84 6.59 2.44
N HIS A 53 7.60 5.28 2.43
CA HIS A 53 6.70 4.64 1.45
C HIS A 53 5.22 4.87 1.71
N GLU A 54 4.87 5.21 2.95
CA GLU A 54 3.48 5.42 3.36
C GLU A 54 3.40 6.37 4.55
N ASN A 55 2.24 7.00 4.75
CA ASN A 55 1.97 7.75 5.97
C ASN A 55 1.77 6.77 7.13
N ARG A 56 2.88 6.36 7.75
CA ARG A 56 2.92 5.31 8.78
C ARG A 56 2.04 5.61 9.98
N PRO A 57 2.03 6.81 10.56
CA PRO A 57 1.14 7.14 11.68
C PRO A 57 -0.34 6.97 11.32
N GLU A 58 -0.72 7.30 10.11
CA GLU A 58 -2.12 7.22 9.66
C GLU A 58 -2.55 5.77 9.37
N ILE A 59 -1.73 4.98 8.67
CA ILE A 59 -2.08 3.59 8.35
C ILE A 59 -2.20 2.74 9.63
N MET A 60 -1.42 3.04 10.68
CA MET A 60 -1.47 2.32 11.94
C MET A 60 -2.83 2.40 12.62
N LYS A 61 -3.60 3.46 12.40
CA LYS A 61 -4.96 3.61 12.94
C LYS A 61 -5.92 2.49 12.49
N PHE A 62 -5.60 1.80 11.38
CA PHE A 62 -6.41 0.72 10.82
C PHE A 62 -5.97 -0.68 11.24
N TYR A 63 -4.85 -0.82 11.95
CA TYR A 63 -4.37 -2.14 12.35
C TYR A 63 -5.14 -2.70 13.56
N LYS A 64 -5.65 -3.94 13.43
CA LYS A 64 -6.41 -4.61 14.50
C LYS A 64 -5.64 -4.66 15.82
N HIS A 65 -4.33 -4.99 15.76
CA HIS A 65 -3.50 -5.08 16.97
C HIS A 65 -3.27 -3.71 17.64
N VAL A 66 -3.26 -2.60 16.90
CA VAL A 66 -3.20 -1.25 17.46
C VAL A 66 -4.50 -0.88 18.15
N ASN A 67 -5.64 -1.32 17.62
CA ASN A 67 -6.97 -1.06 18.14
C ASN A 67 -7.41 -2.04 19.25
N SER A 68 -6.62 -3.07 19.55
CA SER A 68 -6.84 -3.95 20.71
C SER A 68 -6.62 -3.20 22.03
N PHE A 69 -7.12 -3.74 23.14
CA PHE A 69 -6.96 -3.13 24.47
C PHE A 69 -5.48 -2.87 24.81
N LEU A 70 -4.63 -3.89 24.68
CA LEU A 70 -3.19 -3.76 24.91
C LEU A 70 -2.52 -2.88 23.84
N GLY A 71 -2.97 -2.96 22.59
CA GLY A 71 -2.45 -2.14 21.50
C GLY A 71 -2.61 -0.64 21.75
N LYS A 72 -3.78 -0.22 22.22
CA LYS A 72 -4.06 1.20 22.57
C LYS A 72 -3.15 1.75 23.68
N ILE A 73 -2.72 0.88 24.59
CA ILE A 73 -1.81 1.26 25.69
C ILE A 73 -0.35 1.29 25.19
N LEU A 74 0.07 0.29 24.44
CA LEU A 74 1.48 0.08 24.07
C LEU A 74 1.88 0.77 22.76
N ILE A 75 0.95 0.91 21.81
CA ILE A 75 1.20 1.41 20.46
C ILE A 75 0.39 2.68 20.25
N SER A 76 1.09 3.80 20.10
CA SER A 76 0.45 5.11 19.91
C SER A 76 0.78 5.66 18.52
N PRO A 77 -0.19 5.80 17.59
CA PRO A 77 0.00 6.51 16.32
C PRO A 77 0.54 7.94 16.52
N TYR A 78 0.15 8.60 17.59
CA TYR A 78 0.66 9.93 17.95
C TYR A 78 2.17 9.93 18.25
N LYS A 79 2.66 8.94 19.03
CA LYS A 79 4.11 8.79 19.27
C LYS A 79 4.89 8.51 18.00
N TRP A 80 4.29 7.75 17.07
CA TRP A 80 4.87 7.51 15.74
C TRP A 80 4.93 8.78 14.90
N ARG A 81 3.93 9.64 14.97
CA ARG A 81 3.95 10.95 14.31
C ARG A 81 5.07 11.83 14.85
N ILE A 82 5.23 11.93 16.16
CA ILE A 82 6.35 12.66 16.79
C ILE A 82 7.70 12.08 16.36
N ALA A 83 7.81 10.75 16.28
CA ALA A 83 9.04 10.10 15.83
C ALA A 83 9.34 10.41 14.34
N GLU A 84 8.33 10.37 13.47
CA GLU A 84 8.45 10.76 12.07
C GLU A 84 8.95 12.20 11.94
N GLU A 85 8.30 13.15 12.59
CA GLU A 85 8.71 14.57 12.58
C GLU A 85 10.16 14.76 13.04
N LYS A 86 10.52 14.07 14.15
CA LYS A 86 11.89 14.10 14.67
C LYS A 86 12.90 13.62 13.63
N TYR A 87 12.67 12.42 13.04
CA TYR A 87 13.65 11.82 12.13
C TYR A 87 13.68 12.51 10.76
N CYS A 88 12.55 13.05 10.29
CA CYS A 88 12.52 13.91 9.12
C CYS A 88 13.36 15.19 9.31
N LYS A 89 13.27 15.82 10.49
CA LYS A 89 14.12 17.00 10.80
C LYS A 89 15.60 16.65 10.86
N MET A 90 15.95 15.46 11.29
CA MET A 90 17.34 14.99 11.44
C MET A 90 17.94 14.43 10.13
N ALA A 91 17.15 13.92 9.21
CA ALA A 91 17.63 13.34 7.96
C ALA A 91 18.21 14.42 7.04
N ASN A 92 19.22 14.09 6.25
CA ASN A 92 19.78 14.99 5.23
C ASN A 92 18.83 15.13 4.04
N SER A 93 18.22 14.03 3.61
CA SER A 93 17.23 13.97 2.54
C SER A 93 16.06 13.07 2.93
N ILE A 94 14.90 13.33 2.35
CA ILE A 94 13.68 12.57 2.58
C ILE A 94 13.10 12.18 1.22
N ILE A 95 12.72 10.94 1.08
CA ILE A 95 11.98 10.46 -0.09
C ILE A 95 10.52 10.21 0.33
N VAL A 96 9.59 10.65 -0.50
CA VAL A 96 8.15 10.38 -0.38
C VAL A 96 7.59 9.92 -1.72
N VAL A 97 6.44 9.27 -1.72
CA VAL A 97 5.90 8.60 -2.91
C VAL A 97 5.00 9.48 -3.78
N THR A 98 4.57 10.64 -3.30
CA THR A 98 3.71 11.56 -4.06
C THR A 98 3.98 13.02 -3.73
N ASP A 99 3.65 13.94 -4.64
CA ASP A 99 3.66 15.39 -4.36
C ASP A 99 2.69 15.77 -3.24
N LEU A 100 1.59 15.04 -3.07
CA LEU A 100 0.65 15.24 -1.97
C LEU A 100 1.29 14.89 -0.63
N ALA A 101 2.03 13.77 -0.56
CA ALA A 101 2.80 13.41 0.64
C ALA A 101 3.89 14.45 0.94
N LYS A 102 4.58 14.95 -0.08
CA LYS A 102 5.57 16.04 0.06
C LYS A 102 4.94 17.29 0.66
N ARG A 103 3.82 17.76 0.10
CA ARG A 103 3.11 18.96 0.58
C ARG A 103 2.60 18.78 2.01
N GLU A 104 1.99 17.62 2.33
CA GLU A 104 1.55 17.30 3.68
C GLU A 104 2.70 17.35 4.67
N LEU A 105 3.81 16.68 4.35
CA LEU A 105 4.96 16.59 5.21
C LEU A 105 5.58 17.98 5.49
N ILE A 106 5.82 18.78 4.43
CA ILE A 106 6.41 20.12 4.54
C ILE A 106 5.48 21.03 5.34
N GLY A 107 4.18 21.05 5.03
CA GLY A 107 3.21 21.89 5.71
C GLY A 107 3.07 21.56 7.21
N ARG A 108 3.25 20.28 7.56
CA ARG A 108 3.12 19.82 8.95
C ARG A 108 4.36 20.06 9.80
N ILE A 109 5.56 19.85 9.25
CA ILE A 109 6.80 19.83 10.05
C ILE A 109 7.77 20.98 9.75
N ASN A 110 7.44 21.86 8.85
CA ASN A 110 8.24 23.05 8.49
C ASN A 110 9.73 22.72 8.22
N ILE A 111 9.97 21.88 7.22
CA ILE A 111 11.32 21.54 6.72
C ILE A 111 11.55 22.17 5.36
N ASN A 112 12.83 22.36 5.00
CA ASN A 112 13.19 22.85 3.68
C ASN A 112 12.72 21.88 2.59
N GLU A 113 12.01 22.40 1.60
CA GLU A 113 11.46 21.67 0.48
C GLU A 113 12.52 20.94 -0.35
N ASP A 114 13.71 21.53 -0.51
CA ASP A 114 14.82 20.95 -1.27
C ASP A 114 15.33 19.63 -0.69
N ARG A 115 15.02 19.36 0.57
CA ARG A 115 15.37 18.10 1.24
C ARG A 115 14.36 16.97 0.97
N VAL A 116 13.22 17.28 0.36
CA VAL A 116 12.14 16.31 0.13
C VAL A 116 12.01 16.03 -1.36
N VAL A 117 12.36 14.82 -1.75
CA VAL A 117 12.30 14.33 -3.13
C VAL A 117 11.09 13.41 -3.29
N VAL A 118 10.35 13.56 -4.37
CA VAL A 118 9.27 12.64 -4.73
C VAL A 118 9.84 11.53 -5.60
N PHE A 119 9.67 10.29 -5.15
CA PHE A 119 10.02 9.09 -5.91
C PHE A 119 8.82 8.15 -5.92
N SER A 120 8.01 8.26 -6.98
CA SER A 120 6.73 7.57 -7.07
C SER A 120 6.88 6.07 -7.33
N ASN A 121 5.93 5.31 -6.82
CA ASN A 121 5.77 3.91 -7.18
C ASN A 121 5.53 3.77 -8.70
N SER A 122 6.01 2.69 -9.25
CA SER A 122 5.82 2.33 -10.65
C SER A 122 5.78 0.80 -10.80
N VAL A 123 5.55 0.31 -12.01
CA VAL A 123 5.70 -1.11 -12.35
C VAL A 123 7.03 -1.35 -13.05
N SER A 124 7.64 -2.51 -12.85
CA SER A 124 8.84 -2.90 -13.58
C SER A 124 8.53 -3.08 -15.06
N LYS A 125 9.53 -2.87 -15.93
CA LYS A 125 9.36 -3.11 -17.36
C LYS A 125 8.91 -4.56 -17.64
N SER A 126 9.48 -5.53 -16.93
CA SER A 126 9.13 -6.94 -17.06
C SER A 126 7.65 -7.23 -16.77
N PHE A 127 6.99 -6.45 -15.93
CA PHE A 127 5.57 -6.62 -15.62
C PHE A 127 4.67 -6.45 -16.86
N TYR A 128 5.02 -5.56 -17.79
CA TYR A 128 4.19 -5.26 -18.96
C TYR A 128 4.81 -5.64 -20.31
N SER A 129 6.10 -5.99 -20.37
CA SER A 129 6.76 -6.41 -21.63
C SER A 129 7.10 -7.89 -21.70
N ASP A 130 7.39 -8.54 -20.56
CA ASP A 130 7.99 -9.87 -20.54
C ASP A 130 7.13 -10.91 -19.78
N PHE A 131 5.83 -10.63 -19.60
CA PHE A 131 4.92 -11.55 -18.92
C PHE A 131 4.46 -12.71 -19.80
N LYS A 132 4.16 -13.83 -19.15
CA LYS A 132 3.49 -14.98 -19.78
C LYS A 132 2.05 -15.03 -19.31
N LEU A 133 1.13 -15.23 -20.26
CA LEU A 133 -0.28 -15.39 -19.95
C LEU A 133 -0.58 -16.83 -19.52
N ASP A 134 -1.36 -16.96 -18.44
CA ASP A 134 -1.92 -18.25 -18.02
C ASP A 134 -3.27 -18.45 -18.69
N ASN A 135 -3.34 -19.42 -19.62
CA ASN A 135 -4.55 -19.72 -20.39
C ASN A 135 -5.70 -20.20 -19.49
N ASN A 136 -5.42 -20.87 -18.36
CA ASN A 136 -6.48 -21.33 -17.47
C ASN A 136 -7.27 -20.14 -16.87
N ILE A 137 -6.61 -19.00 -16.62
CA ILE A 137 -7.28 -17.79 -16.16
C ILE A 137 -8.15 -17.21 -17.25
N PHE A 138 -7.67 -17.18 -18.50
CA PHE A 138 -8.44 -16.72 -19.65
C PHE A 138 -9.68 -17.58 -19.88
N ASP A 139 -9.49 -18.89 -19.95
CA ASP A 139 -10.58 -19.85 -20.22
C ASP A 139 -11.65 -19.78 -19.12
N LYS A 140 -11.21 -19.61 -17.85
CA LYS A 140 -12.13 -19.46 -16.72
C LYS A 140 -13.06 -18.26 -16.86
N TYR A 141 -12.61 -17.17 -17.45
CA TYR A 141 -13.35 -15.91 -17.51
C TYR A 141 -13.76 -15.47 -18.92
N SER A 142 -13.56 -16.31 -19.93
CA SER A 142 -13.78 -16.00 -21.35
C SER A 142 -15.20 -15.48 -21.65
N ASP A 143 -16.22 -16.06 -20.99
CA ASP A 143 -17.62 -15.70 -21.19
C ASP A 143 -18.15 -14.69 -20.19
N SER A 144 -17.27 -14.08 -19.38
CA SER A 144 -17.65 -13.18 -18.29
C SER A 144 -17.28 -11.74 -18.57
N PHE A 145 -18.12 -10.82 -18.13
CA PHE A 145 -17.73 -9.42 -17.96
C PHE A 145 -17.04 -9.27 -16.59
N VAL A 146 -15.74 -9.20 -16.60
CA VAL A 146 -14.92 -9.21 -15.38
C VAL A 146 -14.64 -7.81 -14.87
N LEU A 147 -15.08 -7.54 -13.65
CA LEU A 147 -14.63 -6.43 -12.82
C LEU A 147 -13.52 -6.95 -11.89
N LEU A 148 -12.29 -6.45 -12.03
CA LEU A 148 -11.11 -7.00 -11.35
C LEU A 148 -10.66 -6.13 -10.19
N TYR A 149 -10.47 -6.74 -9.03
CA TYR A 149 -9.76 -6.14 -7.90
C TYR A 149 -8.45 -6.89 -7.61
N LEU A 150 -7.33 -6.14 -7.57
CA LEU A 150 -6.01 -6.66 -7.15
C LEU A 150 -5.59 -6.08 -5.80
N GLY A 151 -5.12 -6.93 -4.89
CA GLY A 151 -4.40 -6.55 -3.67
C GLY A 151 -5.14 -6.86 -2.37
N ASN A 152 -4.65 -6.27 -1.27
CA ASN A 152 -5.17 -6.53 0.07
C ASN A 152 -6.65 -6.14 0.21
N THR A 153 -7.45 -7.01 0.80
CA THR A 153 -8.92 -6.92 0.92
C THR A 153 -9.42 -6.30 2.23
N SER A 154 -8.53 -5.67 3.01
CA SER A 154 -8.90 -5.06 4.31
C SER A 154 -10.00 -4.00 4.15
N LYS A 155 -10.77 -3.77 5.22
CA LYS A 155 -11.94 -2.88 5.26
C LYS A 155 -11.70 -1.52 4.59
N ARG A 156 -10.57 -0.87 4.85
CA ARG A 156 -10.21 0.44 4.27
C ARG A 156 -10.11 0.45 2.74
N ARG A 157 -10.04 -0.72 2.11
CA ARG A 157 -9.94 -0.87 0.65
C ARG A 157 -11.27 -0.73 -0.09
N GLY A 158 -12.41 -0.64 0.64
CA GLY A 158 -13.70 -0.24 0.10
C GLY A 158 -14.45 -1.31 -0.70
N LEU A 159 -14.05 -2.58 -0.65
CA LEU A 159 -14.73 -3.68 -1.36
C LEU A 159 -16.20 -3.84 -0.97
N GLU A 160 -16.59 -3.49 0.26
CA GLU A 160 -17.99 -3.54 0.69
C GLU A 160 -18.91 -2.70 -0.22
N THR A 161 -18.44 -1.51 -0.65
CA THR A 161 -19.21 -0.64 -1.55
C THR A 161 -19.42 -1.32 -2.91
N VAL A 162 -18.40 -1.99 -3.43
CA VAL A 162 -18.47 -2.74 -4.69
C VAL A 162 -19.45 -3.90 -4.57
N LEU A 163 -19.35 -4.69 -3.49
CA LEU A 163 -20.28 -5.82 -3.26
C LEU A 163 -21.73 -5.36 -3.21
N LYS A 164 -22.01 -4.25 -2.53
CA LYS A 164 -23.36 -3.68 -2.43
C LYS A 164 -23.92 -3.15 -3.76
N SER A 165 -23.09 -2.84 -4.75
CA SER A 165 -23.53 -2.39 -6.07
C SER A 165 -23.85 -3.55 -7.02
N ILE A 166 -23.39 -4.77 -6.75
CA ILE A 166 -23.59 -5.92 -7.65
C ILE A 166 -25.06 -6.21 -7.94
N PRO A 167 -26.01 -6.19 -6.97
CA PRO A 167 -27.42 -6.42 -7.27
C PRO A 167 -28.00 -5.49 -8.33
N GLU A 168 -27.48 -4.28 -8.47
CA GLU A 168 -27.89 -3.35 -9.51
C GLU A 168 -27.18 -3.63 -10.84
N ILE A 169 -25.89 -3.90 -10.80
CA ILE A 169 -25.06 -4.20 -12.00
C ILE A 169 -25.61 -5.40 -12.78
N ILE A 170 -25.98 -6.46 -12.09
CA ILE A 170 -26.44 -7.71 -12.72
C ILE A 170 -27.81 -7.59 -13.41
N LYS A 171 -28.56 -6.51 -13.18
CA LYS A 171 -29.79 -6.23 -13.95
C LYS A 171 -29.49 -5.88 -15.40
N SER A 172 -28.30 -5.34 -15.67
CA SER A 172 -27.87 -4.91 -17.01
C SER A 172 -26.75 -5.76 -17.60
N ILE A 173 -25.92 -6.40 -16.77
CA ILE A 173 -24.77 -7.22 -17.20
C ILE A 173 -24.98 -8.64 -16.68
N PHE A 174 -25.57 -9.51 -17.49
CA PHE A 174 -25.96 -10.87 -17.06
C PHE A 174 -24.81 -11.83 -16.78
N ASN A 175 -23.69 -11.67 -17.50
CA ASN A 175 -22.47 -12.47 -17.36
C ASN A 175 -21.42 -11.79 -16.48
N PHE A 176 -21.85 -10.89 -15.57
CA PHE A 176 -20.96 -10.16 -14.67
C PHE A 176 -20.22 -11.09 -13.69
N LYS A 177 -18.95 -10.77 -13.47
CA LYS A 177 -18.09 -11.37 -12.43
C LYS A 177 -17.25 -10.30 -11.74
N LEU A 178 -17.30 -10.25 -10.42
CA LEU A 178 -16.27 -9.58 -9.62
C LEU A 178 -15.20 -10.59 -9.24
N VAL A 179 -13.99 -10.40 -9.74
CA VAL A 179 -12.83 -11.24 -9.44
C VAL A 179 -11.93 -10.52 -8.44
N ILE A 180 -11.73 -11.12 -7.25
CA ILE A 180 -10.93 -10.55 -6.17
C ILE A 180 -9.65 -11.37 -6.00
N VAL A 181 -8.52 -10.80 -6.43
CA VAL A 181 -7.18 -11.39 -6.32
C VAL A 181 -6.44 -10.71 -5.18
N GLY A 182 -6.22 -11.45 -4.11
CA GLY A 182 -5.62 -10.98 -2.87
C GLY A 182 -6.38 -11.46 -1.65
N SER A 183 -5.88 -11.14 -0.47
CA SER A 183 -6.51 -11.59 0.77
C SER A 183 -6.21 -10.68 1.95
N SER A 184 -6.99 -10.83 3.01
CA SER A 184 -6.72 -10.25 4.33
C SER A 184 -7.51 -10.96 5.43
N SER A 185 -7.30 -10.58 6.67
CA SER A 185 -8.13 -11.04 7.79
C SER A 185 -9.58 -10.53 7.76
N TYR A 186 -9.97 -9.77 6.73
CA TYR A 186 -11.31 -9.23 6.55
C TYR A 186 -12.16 -10.04 5.56
N ASP A 187 -11.59 -11.06 4.91
CA ASP A 187 -12.25 -11.85 3.88
C ASP A 187 -13.52 -12.54 4.36
N ASN A 188 -13.53 -13.07 5.59
CA ASN A 188 -14.73 -13.69 6.17
C ASN A 188 -15.91 -12.72 6.24
N GLU A 189 -15.67 -11.43 6.51
CA GLU A 189 -16.72 -10.42 6.51
C GLU A 189 -17.21 -10.11 5.09
N LEU A 190 -16.31 -10.06 4.11
CA LEU A 190 -16.70 -9.89 2.70
C LEU A 190 -17.52 -11.08 2.21
N ILE A 191 -17.12 -12.31 2.54
CA ILE A 191 -17.88 -13.54 2.21
C ILE A 191 -19.27 -13.51 2.85
N ARG A 192 -19.39 -13.04 4.10
CA ARG A 192 -20.67 -12.87 4.76
C ARG A 192 -21.58 -11.89 3.99
N ILE A 193 -21.04 -10.73 3.61
CA ILE A 193 -21.79 -9.73 2.80
C ILE A 193 -22.25 -10.34 1.46
N VAL A 194 -21.41 -11.11 0.79
CA VAL A 194 -21.75 -11.82 -0.45
C VAL A 194 -22.91 -12.78 -0.25
N SER A 195 -22.91 -13.52 0.85
CA SER A 195 -24.00 -14.44 1.23
C SER A 195 -25.31 -13.69 1.54
N ASP A 196 -25.21 -12.65 2.38
CA ASP A 196 -26.38 -11.83 2.80
C ASP A 196 -27.07 -11.17 1.60
N LEU A 197 -26.32 -10.77 0.58
CA LEU A 197 -26.80 -10.17 -0.65
C LEU A 197 -27.24 -11.19 -1.72
N ASN A 198 -27.06 -12.51 -1.48
CA ASN A 198 -27.32 -13.58 -2.43
C ASN A 198 -26.59 -13.43 -3.79
N ILE A 199 -25.35 -12.93 -3.77
CA ILE A 199 -24.54 -12.65 -4.97
C ILE A 199 -23.38 -13.62 -5.17
N SER A 200 -23.36 -14.76 -4.48
CA SER A 200 -22.21 -15.69 -4.48
C SER A 200 -21.79 -16.17 -5.88
N LYS A 201 -22.73 -16.34 -6.79
CA LYS A 201 -22.42 -16.74 -8.17
C LYS A 201 -21.71 -15.65 -9.01
N TYR A 202 -21.68 -14.41 -8.53
CA TYR A 202 -21.10 -13.27 -9.22
C TYR A 202 -19.75 -12.82 -8.65
N VAL A 203 -19.28 -13.46 -7.56
CA VAL A 203 -18.05 -13.04 -6.88
C VAL A 203 -17.10 -14.22 -6.73
N ASP A 204 -15.92 -14.12 -7.31
CA ASP A 204 -14.86 -15.09 -7.17
C ASP A 204 -13.74 -14.55 -6.28
N PHE A 205 -13.51 -15.21 -5.15
CA PHE A 205 -12.36 -14.95 -4.28
C PHE A 205 -11.19 -15.84 -4.69
N GLU A 206 -10.25 -15.31 -5.46
CA GLU A 206 -9.07 -16.03 -5.94
C GLU A 206 -8.00 -16.21 -4.85
N GLY A 207 -8.13 -15.49 -3.74
CA GLY A 207 -7.12 -15.49 -2.68
C GLY A 207 -5.81 -14.82 -3.12
N TRP A 208 -4.76 -15.06 -2.34
CA TRP A 208 -3.44 -14.55 -2.68
C TRP A 208 -2.88 -15.28 -3.92
N LYS A 209 -2.33 -14.53 -4.84
CA LYS A 209 -1.65 -15.02 -6.05
C LYS A 209 -0.30 -14.35 -6.21
N ASP A 210 0.63 -15.04 -6.86
CA ASP A 210 1.90 -14.47 -7.26
C ASP A 210 1.69 -13.31 -8.25
N GLU A 211 2.51 -12.27 -8.14
CA GLU A 211 2.43 -11.09 -9.00
C GLU A 211 2.64 -11.43 -10.49
N ALA A 212 3.37 -12.49 -10.79
CA ALA A 212 3.56 -12.99 -12.16
C ALA A 212 2.24 -13.38 -12.85
N LEU A 213 1.17 -13.69 -12.10
CA LEU A 213 -0.15 -14.00 -12.65
C LEU A 213 -1.04 -12.77 -12.86
N PHE A 214 -0.68 -11.62 -12.27
CA PHE A 214 -1.50 -10.41 -12.37
C PHE A 214 -1.76 -9.96 -13.81
N PRO A 215 -0.77 -10.01 -14.74
CA PRO A 215 -1.04 -9.69 -16.13
C PRO A 215 -2.15 -10.55 -16.76
N SER A 216 -2.25 -11.84 -16.41
CA SER A 216 -3.30 -12.74 -16.91
C SER A 216 -4.68 -12.30 -16.43
N TYR A 217 -4.83 -11.99 -15.13
CA TYR A 217 -6.08 -11.46 -14.58
C TYR A 217 -6.45 -10.11 -15.19
N ILE A 218 -5.46 -9.22 -15.37
CA ILE A 218 -5.70 -7.88 -15.94
C ILE A 218 -6.14 -7.98 -17.38
N LYS A 219 -5.53 -8.86 -18.18
CA LYS A 219 -5.90 -9.08 -19.58
C LYS A 219 -7.23 -9.80 -19.75
N ALA A 220 -7.65 -10.62 -18.78
CA ALA A 220 -8.98 -11.25 -18.79
C ALA A 220 -10.09 -10.28 -18.32
N ALA A 221 -9.73 -9.13 -17.72
CA ALA A 221 -10.69 -8.18 -17.17
C ALA A 221 -11.08 -7.09 -18.17
N GLN A 222 -12.35 -6.68 -18.15
CA GLN A 222 -12.84 -5.52 -18.87
C GLN A 222 -12.55 -4.22 -18.11
N ILE A 223 -12.58 -4.27 -16.77
CA ILE A 223 -12.40 -3.08 -15.92
C ILE A 223 -11.64 -3.48 -14.64
N GLY A 224 -10.59 -2.73 -14.30
CA GLY A 224 -9.93 -2.77 -12.99
C GLY A 224 -10.58 -1.79 -12.01
N ILE A 225 -10.60 -2.12 -10.71
CA ILE A 225 -11.18 -1.23 -9.70
C ILE A 225 -10.21 -0.88 -8.57
N SER A 226 -10.35 0.37 -8.09
CA SER A 226 -9.65 0.88 -6.91
C SER A 226 -10.60 1.67 -5.99
N PRO A 227 -11.46 0.99 -5.21
CA PRO A 227 -12.56 1.59 -4.46
C PRO A 227 -12.14 2.08 -3.05
N LEU A 228 -10.98 2.68 -2.91
CA LEU A 228 -10.42 3.09 -1.62
C LEU A 228 -11.33 4.06 -0.86
N HIS A 229 -11.46 3.88 0.45
CA HIS A 229 -12.04 4.92 1.31
C HIS A 229 -11.09 6.11 1.44
N SER A 230 -11.61 7.35 1.33
CA SER A 230 -10.83 8.56 1.56
C SER A 230 -10.35 8.63 3.02
N ASN A 231 -9.09 8.85 3.18
CA ASN A 231 -8.39 9.14 4.44
C ASN A 231 -6.99 9.66 4.10
N LEU A 232 -6.32 10.30 5.05
CA LEU A 232 -5.04 10.95 4.80
C LEU A 232 -3.97 10.00 4.21
N HIS A 233 -3.95 8.73 4.61
CA HIS A 233 -3.03 7.76 4.01
C HIS A 233 -3.32 7.51 2.52
N HIS A 234 -4.58 7.27 2.16
CA HIS A 234 -4.95 7.05 0.77
C HIS A 234 -4.89 8.32 -0.08
N ASP A 235 -5.17 9.49 0.54
CA ASP A 235 -5.11 10.79 -0.15
C ASP A 235 -3.67 11.21 -0.48
N THR A 236 -2.67 10.63 0.19
CA THR A 236 -1.25 10.94 -0.01
C THR A 236 -0.42 9.81 -0.63
N THR A 237 -1.04 8.67 -0.97
CA THR A 237 -0.33 7.49 -1.49
C THR A 237 -1.03 6.90 -2.70
N TYR A 238 -0.30 6.61 -3.77
CA TYR A 238 -0.83 5.90 -4.93
C TYR A 238 -1.08 4.42 -4.62
N ALA A 239 -2.16 3.87 -5.16
CA ALA A 239 -2.40 2.44 -5.13
C ALA A 239 -1.67 1.76 -6.30
N ASN A 240 -0.73 0.86 -6.02
CA ASN A 240 0.10 0.18 -7.04
C ASN A 240 -0.72 -0.48 -8.15
N LYS A 241 -1.90 -1.01 -7.82
CA LYS A 241 -2.80 -1.62 -8.80
C LYS A 241 -3.20 -0.69 -9.95
N LEU A 242 -3.24 0.63 -9.73
CA LEU A 242 -3.53 1.61 -10.79
C LEU A 242 -2.45 1.56 -11.87
N PHE A 243 -1.18 1.57 -11.47
CA PHE A 243 -0.06 1.45 -12.40
C PHE A 243 -0.07 0.10 -13.13
N GLN A 244 -0.43 -0.99 -12.42
CA GLN A 244 -0.56 -2.33 -13.00
C GLN A 244 -1.67 -2.38 -14.05
N TYR A 245 -2.87 -1.84 -13.76
CA TYR A 245 -3.96 -1.77 -14.73
C TYR A 245 -3.59 -0.92 -15.94
N MET A 246 -3.10 0.31 -15.71
CA MET A 246 -2.75 1.26 -16.77
C MET A 246 -1.65 0.72 -17.68
N SER A 247 -0.61 0.07 -17.12
CA SER A 247 0.51 -0.48 -17.90
C SER A 247 0.11 -1.56 -18.89
N LEU A 248 -1.03 -2.22 -18.67
CA LEU A 248 -1.59 -3.26 -19.52
C LEU A 248 -2.83 -2.79 -20.32
N GLY A 249 -3.15 -1.50 -20.27
CA GLY A 249 -4.26 -0.88 -20.99
C GLY A 249 -5.65 -1.25 -20.45
N CYS A 250 -5.76 -1.67 -19.19
CA CYS A 250 -7.06 -1.98 -18.58
C CYS A 250 -7.75 -0.68 -18.10
N PRO A 251 -8.99 -0.41 -18.54
CA PRO A 251 -9.79 0.70 -18.02
C PRO A 251 -9.97 0.60 -16.50
N VAL A 252 -10.04 1.75 -15.81
CA VAL A 252 -10.11 1.77 -14.35
C VAL A 252 -11.30 2.58 -13.83
N ILE A 253 -12.05 1.99 -12.90
CA ILE A 253 -12.98 2.71 -12.04
C ILE A 253 -12.31 2.92 -10.68
N ARG A 254 -12.24 4.15 -10.22
CA ARG A 254 -11.66 4.54 -8.94
C ARG A 254 -12.60 5.34 -8.07
N SER A 255 -12.38 5.32 -6.77
CA SER A 255 -13.01 6.27 -5.85
C SER A 255 -12.38 7.68 -5.95
N ASP A 256 -13.11 8.70 -5.51
CA ASP A 256 -12.64 10.09 -5.50
C ASP A 256 -11.69 10.36 -4.33
N VAL A 257 -10.57 9.61 -4.31
CA VAL A 257 -9.44 9.80 -3.40
C VAL A 257 -8.41 10.71 -4.08
N MET A 258 -7.89 11.69 -3.36
CA MET A 258 -7.10 12.78 -3.96
C MET A 258 -5.89 12.27 -4.76
N ALA A 259 -5.12 11.31 -4.23
CA ALA A 259 -3.97 10.76 -4.95
C ALA A 259 -4.40 10.05 -6.25
N GLN A 260 -5.50 9.28 -6.22
CA GLN A 260 -6.01 8.62 -7.42
C GLN A 260 -6.54 9.63 -8.45
N LYS A 261 -7.15 10.72 -7.99
CA LYS A 261 -7.69 11.78 -8.84
C LYS A 261 -6.61 12.54 -9.62
N ILE A 262 -5.45 12.72 -9.03
CA ILE A 262 -4.32 13.40 -9.70
C ILE A 262 -3.64 12.46 -10.71
N LEU A 263 -3.67 11.16 -10.47
CA LEU A 263 -3.03 10.17 -11.34
C LEU A 263 -3.85 9.88 -12.60
N LEU A 264 -5.18 9.91 -12.49
CA LEU A 264 -6.17 9.59 -13.51
C LEU A 264 -7.17 10.75 -13.71
#